data_4b30bda30f0787cfba43a02b193d8dfa
#
_entry.id   4b30bda30f0787cfba43a02b193d8dfa
#
_cell.length_a   1.000
_cell.length_b   1.000
_cell.length_c   1.000
_cell.angle_alpha   90.00
_cell.angle_beta   90.00
_cell.angle_gamma   90.00
#
_symmetry.space_group_name_H-M   'P 1'
#
loop_
_entity.id
_entity.type
_entity.pdbx_description
1 polymer ?
#
loop_
_entity_poly.entity_id
_entity_poly.type
_entity_poly.pdbx_seq_one_letter_code
_entity_poly.pdbx_strand_id
1 'polypeptide(L)'
;MNRIFKQLAAVLLALVLLAGTALAALPDRLIPGGQAIGLQLQTDGVSIVELAQDNPCAREAGLRRGDVIRAIDGERVSTVRQVTAAVSASDGQALTIRYERGGKAAETAVQPQRTADGWRLGVFV
;
A
#
# COMPACT_ATOMS: atom_id res chain seq x y z
N MET A 1 58.61 11.70 26.25
CA MET A 1 57.73 10.54 26.00
C MET A 1 56.31 10.73 26.53
N ASN A 2 56.15 11.26 27.70
CA ASN A 2 54.84 11.44 28.29
C ASN A 2 53.92 12.38 27.49
N ARG A 3 54.49 13.33 26.79
CA ARG A 3 53.73 14.28 25.97
C ARG A 3 53.08 13.60 24.78
N ILE A 4 53.77 12.67 24.17
CA ILE A 4 53.27 11.93 23.02
C ILE A 4 52.13 11.01 23.44
N PHE A 5 52.27 10.39 24.60
CA PHE A 5 51.21 9.54 25.17
C PHE A 5 49.94 10.31 25.45
N LYS A 6 50.06 11.51 26.02
CA LYS A 6 48.90 12.36 26.29
C LYS A 6 48.20 12.82 25.00
N GLN A 7 48.97 13.13 23.98
CA GLN A 7 48.43 13.53 22.70
C GLN A 7 47.71 12.39 22.00
N LEU A 8 48.27 11.20 22.04
CA LEU A 8 47.63 10.01 21.46
C LEU A 8 46.34 9.68 22.18
N ALA A 9 46.33 9.77 23.50
CA ALA A 9 45.14 9.52 24.29
C ALA A 9 44.03 10.53 23.96
N ALA A 10 44.39 11.80 23.78
CA ALA A 10 43.42 12.84 23.40
C ALA A 10 42.82 12.60 22.03
N VAL A 11 43.62 12.19 21.06
CA VAL A 11 43.13 11.87 19.71
C VAL A 11 42.21 10.67 19.72
N LEU A 12 42.56 9.66 20.48
CA LEU A 12 41.74 8.46 20.61
C LEU A 12 40.39 8.77 21.24
N LEU A 13 40.39 9.60 22.25
CA LEU A 13 39.19 10.04 22.92
C LEU A 13 38.27 10.84 21.97
N ALA A 14 38.86 11.71 21.16
CA ALA A 14 38.12 12.48 20.16
C ALA A 14 37.47 11.59 19.12
N LEU A 15 38.13 10.53 18.69
CA LEU A 15 37.57 9.57 17.74
C LEU A 15 36.38 8.82 18.32
N VAL A 16 36.46 8.45 19.59
CA VAL A 16 35.34 7.76 20.27
C VAL A 16 34.13 8.68 20.38
N LEU A 17 34.35 9.94 20.67
CA LEU A 17 33.28 10.93 20.77
C LEU A 17 32.61 11.15 19.42
N LEU A 18 33.35 11.18 18.33
CA LEU A 18 32.79 11.31 17.00
C LEU A 18 31.93 10.10 16.60
N ALA A 19 32.37 8.91 16.97
CA ALA A 19 31.59 7.70 16.73
C ALA A 19 30.29 7.72 17.53
N GLY A 20 30.29 8.23 18.72
CA GLY A 20 29.10 8.37 19.55
C GLY A 20 28.07 9.29 18.95
N THR A 21 28.47 10.39 18.31
CA THR A 21 27.54 11.31 17.66
C THR A 21 26.90 10.69 16.44
N ALA A 22 27.61 9.86 15.70
CA ALA A 22 27.04 9.17 14.54
C ALA A 22 25.95 8.20 14.95
N LEU A 23 26.08 7.51 16.06
CA LEU A 23 25.07 6.61 16.59
C LEU A 23 23.83 7.35 17.08
N ALA A 24 24.00 8.54 17.62
CA ALA A 24 22.88 9.34 18.11
C ALA A 24 21.93 9.79 17.00
N ALA A 25 22.37 9.82 15.77
CA ALA A 25 21.53 10.17 14.65
C ALA A 25 20.52 9.08 14.27
N LEU A 26 20.77 7.83 14.65
CA LEU A 26 19.90 6.70 14.31
C LEU A 26 18.53 6.74 14.99
N PRO A 27 18.41 7.08 16.29
CA PRO A 27 17.12 7.15 16.95
C PRO A 27 16.16 8.15 16.31
N ASP A 28 16.67 9.21 15.74
CA ASP A 28 15.84 10.23 15.12
C ASP A 28 15.04 9.69 13.94
N ARG A 29 15.55 8.69 13.29
CA ARG A 29 14.85 8.05 12.16
C ARG A 29 13.66 7.20 12.62
N LEU A 30 13.72 6.70 13.84
CA LEU A 30 12.67 5.85 14.38
C LEU A 30 11.45 6.67 14.81
N ILE A 31 11.66 7.92 15.21
CA ILE A 31 10.60 8.80 15.65
C ILE A 31 9.60 9.08 14.51
N PRO A 32 10.03 9.37 13.27
CA PRO A 32 9.10 9.51 12.15
C PRO A 32 8.28 8.25 11.91
N GLY A 33 8.81 7.08 12.20
CA GLY A 33 8.05 5.84 12.10
C GLY A 33 6.83 5.81 12.99
N GLY A 34 6.93 6.38 14.19
CA GLY A 34 5.80 6.54 15.08
C GLY A 34 4.75 7.49 14.54
N GLN A 35 5.17 8.50 13.79
CA GLN A 35 4.26 9.45 13.17
C GLN A 35 3.45 8.84 12.04
N ALA A 36 3.93 7.77 11.44
CA ALA A 36 3.20 7.06 10.41
C ALA A 36 1.87 6.50 10.93
N ILE A 37 1.69 6.42 12.23
CA ILE A 37 0.44 5.98 12.84
C ILE A 37 -0.73 6.86 12.39
N GLY A 38 -0.52 8.17 12.27
CA GLY A 38 -1.55 9.07 11.78
C GLY A 38 -1.98 8.79 10.34
N LEU A 39 -1.07 8.26 9.53
CA LEU A 39 -1.36 7.92 8.14
C LEU A 39 -2.14 6.63 8.00
N GLN A 40 -2.16 5.80 9.03
CA GLN A 40 -2.91 4.53 9.00
C GLN A 40 -4.42 4.73 8.95
N LEU A 41 -4.89 5.91 9.28
CA LEU A 41 -6.29 6.25 9.17
C LEU A 41 -6.75 6.39 7.72
N GLN A 42 -5.80 6.57 6.80
CA GLN A 42 -6.10 6.58 5.38
C GLN A 42 -6.04 5.15 4.85
N THR A 43 -7.18 4.60 4.55
CA THR A 43 -7.25 3.27 3.96
C THR A 43 -6.88 3.37 2.48
N ASP A 44 -5.76 2.75 2.11
CA ASP A 44 -5.39 2.60 0.72
C ASP A 44 -6.11 1.37 0.15
N GLY A 45 -7.22 1.59 -0.50
CA GLY A 45 -7.95 0.52 -1.11
C GLY A 45 -9.44 0.55 -0.82
N VAL A 46 -10.18 -0.27 -1.53
CA VAL A 46 -11.63 -0.36 -1.43
C VAL A 46 -12.00 -1.78 -1.08
N SER A 47 -12.68 -1.96 0.05
CA SER A 47 -13.08 -3.29 0.52
C SER A 47 -14.31 -3.78 -0.23
N ILE A 48 -14.27 -5.04 -0.65
CA ILE A 48 -15.44 -5.70 -1.23
C ILE A 48 -16.35 -6.14 -0.09
N VAL A 49 -17.54 -5.56 -0.03
CA VAL A 49 -18.53 -5.87 0.99
C VAL A 49 -19.30 -7.12 0.63
N GLU A 50 -19.67 -7.24 -0.65
CA GLU A 50 -20.44 -8.36 -1.14
C GLU A 50 -20.28 -8.50 -2.67
N LEU A 51 -20.55 -9.70 -3.18
CA LEU A 51 -20.58 -9.96 -4.61
C LEU A 51 -22.02 -9.97 -5.11
N ALA A 52 -22.25 -9.36 -6.28
CA ALA A 52 -23.56 -9.37 -6.89
C ALA A 52 -23.91 -10.78 -7.36
N GLN A 53 -25.15 -11.19 -7.13
CA GLN A 53 -25.60 -12.53 -7.51
C GLN A 53 -25.94 -12.62 -9.00
N ASP A 54 -26.41 -11.53 -9.57
CA ASP A 54 -26.82 -11.43 -10.97
C ASP A 54 -25.68 -11.06 -11.92
N ASN A 55 -24.53 -10.72 -11.39
CA ASN A 55 -23.35 -10.37 -12.19
C ASN A 55 -22.13 -11.15 -11.68
N PRO A 56 -21.77 -12.25 -12.34
CA PRO A 56 -20.70 -13.14 -11.85
C PRO A 56 -19.29 -12.70 -12.23
N CYS A 57 -19.09 -11.55 -12.85
CA CYS A 57 -17.78 -11.13 -13.36
C CYS A 57 -16.67 -11.22 -12.31
N ALA A 58 -16.87 -10.62 -11.15
CA ALA A 58 -15.89 -10.63 -10.08
C ALA A 58 -15.72 -12.01 -9.47
N ARG A 59 -16.82 -12.75 -9.32
CA ARG A 59 -16.78 -14.10 -8.76
C ARG A 59 -16.02 -15.05 -9.67
N GLU A 60 -16.24 -14.98 -10.97
CA GLU A 60 -15.53 -15.82 -11.94
C GLU A 60 -14.05 -15.49 -11.98
N ALA A 61 -13.67 -14.25 -11.70
CA ALA A 61 -12.30 -13.83 -11.63
C ALA A 61 -11.59 -14.26 -10.32
N GLY A 62 -12.34 -14.78 -9.35
CA GLY A 62 -11.79 -15.24 -8.08
C GLY A 62 -11.85 -14.24 -6.96
N LEU A 63 -12.48 -13.08 -7.16
CA LEU A 63 -12.68 -12.10 -6.10
C LEU A 63 -13.69 -12.60 -5.08
N ARG A 64 -13.48 -12.23 -3.82
CA ARG A 64 -14.33 -12.66 -2.71
C ARG A 64 -14.65 -11.49 -1.80
N ARG A 65 -15.71 -11.66 -1.03
CA ARG A 65 -16.06 -10.72 0.03
C ARG A 65 -14.90 -10.61 1.03
N GLY A 66 -14.58 -9.40 1.42
CA GLY A 66 -13.45 -9.12 2.32
C GLY A 66 -12.15 -8.80 1.61
N ASP A 67 -12.04 -9.03 0.31
CA ASP A 67 -10.87 -8.59 -0.45
C ASP A 67 -10.82 -7.07 -0.52
N VAL A 68 -9.60 -6.53 -0.52
CA VAL A 68 -9.38 -5.09 -0.62
C VAL A 68 -8.76 -4.79 -1.97
N ILE A 69 -9.47 -4.05 -2.80
CA ILE A 69 -8.98 -3.62 -4.11
C ILE A 69 -7.98 -2.48 -3.90
N ARG A 70 -6.75 -2.70 -4.32
CA ARG A 70 -5.65 -1.73 -4.16
C ARG A 70 -5.39 -0.91 -5.40
N ALA A 71 -5.50 -1.52 -6.57
CA ALA A 71 -5.22 -0.87 -7.83
C ALA A 71 -6.03 -1.52 -8.95
N ILE A 72 -6.34 -0.73 -9.96
CA ILE A 72 -6.99 -1.18 -11.20
C ILE A 72 -6.16 -0.67 -12.36
N ASP A 73 -5.69 -1.58 -13.21
CA ASP A 73 -4.82 -1.28 -14.36
C ASP A 73 -3.57 -0.47 -13.97
N GLY A 74 -3.01 -0.77 -12.80
CA GLY A 74 -1.82 -0.10 -12.30
C GLY A 74 -2.06 1.22 -11.60
N GLU A 75 -3.30 1.72 -11.58
CA GLU A 75 -3.66 2.93 -10.87
C GLU A 75 -4.22 2.60 -9.49
N ARG A 76 -3.70 3.25 -8.47
CA ARG A 76 -4.18 3.06 -7.11
C ARG A 76 -5.59 3.58 -6.94
N VAL A 77 -6.41 2.81 -6.26
CA VAL A 77 -7.77 3.21 -5.90
C VAL A 77 -7.92 3.23 -4.39
N SER A 78 -8.57 4.25 -3.87
CA SER A 78 -8.85 4.38 -2.44
C SER A 78 -10.31 4.75 -2.17
N THR A 79 -11.07 5.07 -3.19
CA THR A 79 -12.49 5.41 -3.06
C THR A 79 -13.33 4.62 -4.04
N VAL A 80 -14.61 4.45 -3.70
CA VAL A 80 -15.60 3.80 -4.56
C VAL A 80 -15.72 4.54 -5.90
N ARG A 81 -15.62 5.86 -5.86
CA ARG A 81 -15.71 6.68 -7.08
C ARG A 81 -14.59 6.35 -8.06
N GLN A 82 -13.38 6.13 -7.55
CA GLN A 82 -12.25 5.74 -8.40
C GLN A 82 -12.46 4.38 -9.04
N VAL A 83 -13.00 3.42 -8.30
CA VAL A 83 -13.34 2.10 -8.83
C VAL A 83 -14.39 2.23 -9.93
N THR A 84 -15.46 2.95 -9.69
CA THR A 84 -16.53 3.16 -10.65
C THR A 84 -16.02 3.85 -11.91
N ALA A 85 -15.17 4.86 -11.75
CA ALA A 85 -14.60 5.57 -12.88
C ALA A 85 -13.72 4.66 -13.74
N ALA A 86 -12.89 3.83 -13.11
CA ALA A 86 -12.02 2.89 -13.82
C ALA A 86 -12.85 1.86 -14.60
N VAL A 87 -13.90 1.34 -14.01
CA VAL A 87 -14.79 0.37 -14.65
C VAL A 87 -15.52 1.02 -15.84
N SER A 88 -16.01 2.23 -15.68
CA SER A 88 -16.69 2.95 -16.76
C SER A 88 -15.73 3.29 -17.91
N ALA A 89 -14.49 3.64 -17.58
CA ALA A 89 -13.48 3.99 -18.57
C ALA A 89 -12.97 2.77 -19.36
N SER A 90 -13.15 1.57 -18.85
CA SER A 90 -12.68 0.34 -19.50
C SER A 90 -13.44 0.01 -20.79
N ASP A 91 -14.66 0.50 -20.93
CA ASP A 91 -15.53 0.26 -22.06
C ASP A 91 -15.70 -1.24 -22.36
N GLY A 92 -15.77 -2.04 -21.29
CA GLY A 92 -15.98 -3.49 -21.39
C GLY A 92 -14.70 -4.31 -21.54
N GLN A 93 -13.56 -3.68 -21.59
CA GLN A 93 -12.29 -4.42 -21.66
C GLN A 93 -11.90 -4.98 -20.30
N ALA A 94 -11.13 -6.07 -20.31
CA ALA A 94 -10.67 -6.68 -19.08
C ALA A 94 -9.81 -5.72 -18.28
N LEU A 95 -10.05 -5.66 -16.97
CA LEU A 95 -9.30 -4.83 -16.03
C LEU A 95 -8.41 -5.71 -15.18
N THR A 96 -7.17 -5.31 -15.01
CA THR A 96 -6.26 -5.97 -14.09
C THR A 96 -6.47 -5.39 -12.70
N ILE A 97 -6.94 -6.21 -11.76
CA ILE A 97 -7.24 -5.78 -10.41
C ILE A 97 -6.19 -6.35 -9.46
N ARG A 98 -5.52 -5.45 -8.75
CA ARG A 98 -4.63 -5.81 -7.67
C ARG A 98 -5.40 -5.71 -6.37
N TYR A 99 -5.43 -6.80 -5.62
CA TYR A 99 -6.18 -6.87 -4.37
C TYR A 99 -5.37 -7.56 -3.29
N GLU A 100 -5.78 -7.36 -2.04
CA GLU A 100 -5.21 -8.04 -0.90
C GLU A 100 -6.25 -8.93 -0.24
N ARG A 101 -5.80 -10.13 0.12
CA ARG A 101 -6.60 -11.11 0.86
C ARG A 101 -5.77 -11.65 1.99
N GLY A 102 -6.23 -11.42 3.24
CA GLY A 102 -5.49 -11.90 4.40
C GLY A 102 -4.07 -11.34 4.50
N GLY A 103 -3.86 -10.10 4.07
CA GLY A 103 -2.55 -9.46 4.08
C GLY A 103 -1.64 -9.82 2.91
N LYS A 104 -2.11 -10.64 1.98
CA LYS A 104 -1.34 -11.04 0.81
C LYS A 104 -1.87 -10.36 -0.45
N ALA A 105 -0.98 -9.75 -1.21
CA ALA A 105 -1.32 -9.14 -2.48
C ALA A 105 -1.47 -10.20 -3.56
N ALA A 106 -2.49 -10.03 -4.39
CA ALA A 106 -2.73 -10.87 -5.54
C ALA A 106 -3.25 -10.02 -6.69
N GLU A 107 -3.33 -10.61 -7.87
CA GLU A 107 -3.73 -9.92 -9.06
C GLU A 107 -4.63 -10.82 -9.89
N THR A 108 -5.68 -10.25 -10.48
CA THR A 108 -6.59 -11.00 -11.34
C THR A 108 -7.12 -10.08 -12.44
N ALA A 109 -7.60 -10.67 -13.52
CA ALA A 109 -8.24 -9.94 -14.59
C ALA A 109 -9.75 -10.14 -14.50
N VAL A 110 -10.51 -9.04 -14.54
CA VAL A 110 -11.97 -9.06 -14.51
C VAL A 110 -12.48 -8.33 -15.74
N GLN A 111 -13.38 -8.96 -16.45
CA GLN A 111 -14.06 -8.31 -17.57
C GLN A 111 -15.41 -7.77 -17.10
N PRO A 112 -15.62 -6.43 -17.14
CA PRO A 112 -16.88 -5.86 -16.71
C PRO A 112 -18.04 -6.31 -17.57
N GLN A 113 -19.22 -6.39 -16.97
CA GLN A 113 -20.45 -6.70 -17.67
C GLN A 113 -21.27 -5.42 -17.84
N ARG A 114 -21.87 -5.27 -19.02
CA ARG A 114 -22.75 -4.14 -19.27
C ARG A 114 -24.12 -4.39 -18.65
N THR A 115 -24.57 -3.43 -17.85
CA THR A 115 -25.88 -3.42 -17.23
C THR A 115 -26.65 -2.18 -17.66
N ALA A 116 -27.91 -2.07 -17.23
CA ALA A 116 -28.71 -0.87 -17.50
C ALA A 116 -28.06 0.40 -16.95
N ASP A 117 -27.26 0.29 -15.90
CA ASP A 117 -26.57 1.43 -15.26
C ASP A 117 -25.14 1.63 -15.77
N GLY A 118 -24.73 0.89 -16.80
CA GLY A 118 -23.38 0.95 -17.35
C GLY A 118 -22.55 -0.30 -17.03
N TRP A 119 -21.24 -0.16 -17.12
CA TRP A 119 -20.32 -1.26 -16.86
C TRP A 119 -20.17 -1.52 -15.36
N ARG A 120 -20.24 -2.78 -14.97
CA ARG A 120 -20.16 -3.20 -13.56
C ARG A 120 -19.25 -4.41 -13.40
N LEU A 121 -18.55 -4.49 -12.29
CA LEU A 121 -17.72 -5.64 -11.95
C LEU A 121 -18.50 -6.74 -11.21
N GLY A 122 -19.64 -6.43 -10.67
CA GLY A 122 -20.41 -7.37 -9.87
C GLY A 122 -19.99 -7.41 -8.41
N VAL A 123 -19.46 -6.31 -7.89
CA VAL A 123 -19.07 -6.18 -6.48
C VAL A 123 -19.79 -4.99 -5.86
N PHE A 124 -20.07 -5.11 -4.58
CA PHE A 124 -20.49 -4.00 -3.73
C PHE A 124 -19.32 -3.59 -2.85
N VAL A 125 -19.00 -2.35 -2.86
CA VAL A 125 -17.85 -1.79 -2.16
C VAL A 125 -18.26 -0.73 -1.16
#